data_1d035f9ab92ed8b5e05ee3c01bb0de89
#
_entry.id   1d035f9ab92ed8b5e05ee3c01bb0de89
#
_cell.length_a   1.000
_cell.length_b   1.000
_cell.length_c   1.000
_cell.angle_alpha   90.00
_cell.angle_beta   90.00
_cell.angle_gamma   90.00
#
_symmetry.space_group_name_H-M   'P 1'
#
loop_
_entity.id
_entity.type
_entity.pdbx_description
1 polymer ?
#
loop_
_entity_poly.entity_id
_entity_poly.type
_entity_poly.pdbx_seq_one_letter_code
_entity_poly.pdbx_strand_id
1 'polypeptide(L)'
;SSAASDVYKRQIVAYLGHDQELFHDSVRDNVLLGDEKDLKTYLKAVCIDREVSEMEEGEDTLIGNGGVRLSGGQAQRVALARTLCHKKPLLVLDDPFSALDKSTEKEVFANVRAMTRDSIVLLLSHRLYLFPQMDQIIWMDEGKTTVGTHEELLQKVSAYATLFTTQEGEDSHEA
;
A
#
# COMPACT_ATOMS: atom_id res chain seq x y z
N SER A 1 -27.30 8.11 15.35
CA SER A 1 -25.92 8.30 15.81
C SER A 1 -24.86 7.50 15.03
N SER A 2 -25.21 6.42 14.28
CA SER A 2 -24.22 5.70 13.44
C SER A 2 -23.77 6.52 12.23
N ALA A 3 -24.66 7.21 11.55
CA ALA A 3 -24.33 8.01 10.36
C ALA A 3 -23.32 9.13 10.64
N ALA A 4 -23.41 9.82 11.79
CA ALA A 4 -22.44 10.86 12.17
C ALA A 4 -21.06 10.25 12.46
N SER A 5 -21.00 9.06 13.07
CA SER A 5 -19.76 8.31 13.30
C SER A 5 -19.10 7.89 11.98
N ASP A 6 -19.88 7.47 10.98
CA ASP A 6 -19.38 7.04 9.69
C ASP A 6 -18.88 8.21 8.85
N VAL A 7 -19.51 9.37 8.92
CA VAL A 7 -19.01 10.61 8.29
C VAL A 7 -17.67 11.02 8.91
N TYR A 8 -17.54 10.93 10.25
CA TYR A 8 -16.28 11.25 10.93
C TYR A 8 -15.14 10.31 10.52
N LYS A 9 -15.41 9.00 10.45
CA LYS A 9 -14.43 8.00 10.01
C LYS A 9 -13.92 8.29 8.60
N ARG A 10 -14.81 8.65 7.67
CA ARG A 10 -14.44 8.99 6.29
C ARG A 10 -13.55 10.24 6.19
N GLN A 11 -13.56 11.11 7.19
CA GLN A 11 -12.70 12.29 7.21
C GLN A 11 -11.30 12.03 7.73
N ILE A 12 -11.08 10.96 8.50
CA ILE A 12 -9.80 10.68 9.16
C ILE A 12 -9.09 9.43 8.65
N VAL A 13 -9.78 8.55 7.92
CA VAL A 13 -9.20 7.28 7.43
C VAL A 13 -9.19 7.27 5.91
N ALA A 14 -8.03 6.96 5.34
CA ALA A 14 -7.89 6.49 3.96
C ALA A 14 -7.61 4.99 4.00
N TYR A 15 -8.28 4.22 3.15
CA TYR A 15 -8.19 2.77 3.12
C TYR A 15 -7.86 2.29 1.72
N LEU A 16 -6.84 1.46 1.60
CA LEU A 16 -6.54 0.65 0.42
C LEU A 16 -6.84 -0.81 0.78
N GLY A 17 -7.89 -1.37 0.18
CA GLY A 17 -8.26 -2.77 0.36
C GLY A 17 -7.44 -3.72 -0.49
N HIS A 18 -7.58 -5.01 -0.23
CA HIS A 18 -6.93 -6.07 -1.01
C HIS A 18 -7.40 -6.08 -2.47
N ASP A 19 -8.69 -5.91 -2.71
CA ASP A 19 -9.26 -5.80 -4.06
C ASP A 19 -9.25 -4.35 -4.54
N GLN A 20 -8.49 -4.08 -5.59
CA GLN A 20 -8.35 -2.75 -6.16
C GLN A 20 -9.46 -2.49 -7.18
N GLU A 21 -10.46 -1.73 -6.77
CA GLU A 21 -11.47 -1.23 -7.70
C GLU A 21 -10.99 0.05 -8.40
N LEU A 22 -10.84 -0.04 -9.72
CA LEU A 22 -10.58 1.12 -10.58
C LEU A 22 -11.87 1.54 -11.27
N PHE A 23 -12.06 2.85 -11.33
CA PHE A 23 -13.18 3.43 -12.07
C PHE A 23 -12.95 3.29 -13.58
N HIS A 24 -14.04 3.20 -14.36
CA HIS A 24 -13.96 3.34 -15.81
C HIS A 24 -13.73 4.81 -16.15
N ASP A 25 -12.47 5.21 -16.06
CA ASP A 25 -12.02 6.58 -16.27
C ASP A 25 -10.53 6.60 -16.61
N SER A 26 -9.95 7.77 -16.89
CA SER A 26 -8.52 7.90 -17.16
C SER A 26 -7.66 7.48 -15.96
N VAL A 27 -6.37 7.21 -16.19
CA VAL A 27 -5.40 7.03 -15.09
C VAL A 27 -5.39 8.27 -14.21
N ARG A 28 -5.39 9.46 -14.83
CA ARG A 28 -5.46 10.76 -14.15
C ARG A 28 -6.64 10.84 -13.19
N ASP A 29 -7.85 10.61 -13.69
CA ASP A 29 -9.07 10.75 -12.91
C ASP A 29 -9.21 9.67 -11.87
N ASN A 30 -8.69 8.46 -12.14
CA ASN A 30 -8.58 7.41 -11.13
C ASN A 30 -7.70 7.81 -9.95
N VAL A 31 -6.64 8.59 -10.14
CA VAL A 31 -5.73 9.00 -9.06
C VAL A 31 -6.19 10.29 -8.42
N LEU A 32 -6.53 11.32 -9.21
CA LEU A 32 -6.79 12.66 -8.70
C LEU A 32 -8.22 12.87 -8.22
N LEU A 33 -9.21 12.11 -8.74
CA LEU A 33 -10.64 12.25 -8.42
C LEU A 33 -11.14 13.69 -8.54
N GLY A 34 -10.63 14.41 -9.53
CA GLY A 34 -10.97 15.82 -9.80
C GLY A 34 -10.14 16.85 -9.02
N ASP A 35 -9.18 16.45 -8.18
CA ASP A 35 -8.27 17.38 -7.51
C ASP A 35 -7.23 17.96 -8.49
N GLU A 36 -6.85 19.22 -8.28
CA GLU A 36 -5.79 19.90 -9.05
C GLU A 36 -4.39 19.68 -8.45
N LYS A 37 -4.01 18.41 -8.22
CA LYS A 37 -2.70 18.05 -7.70
C LYS A 37 -1.76 17.60 -8.82
N ASP A 38 -0.45 17.62 -8.57
CA ASP A 38 0.53 17.10 -9.52
C ASP A 38 0.48 15.56 -9.55
N LEU A 39 -0.16 15.01 -10.57
CA LEU A 39 -0.30 13.58 -10.79
C LEU A 39 1.05 12.86 -10.79
N LYS A 40 2.08 13.47 -11.42
CA LYS A 40 3.40 12.84 -11.57
C LYS A 40 4.06 12.52 -10.24
N THR A 41 3.82 13.33 -9.21
CA THR A 41 4.30 13.07 -7.86
C THR A 41 3.79 11.71 -7.34
N TYR A 42 2.52 11.40 -7.54
CA TYR A 42 1.90 10.17 -7.06
C TYR A 42 2.26 8.96 -7.92
N LEU A 43 2.32 9.12 -9.25
CA LEU A 43 2.75 8.04 -10.15
C LEU A 43 4.21 7.63 -9.89
N LYS A 44 5.10 8.59 -9.67
CA LYS A 44 6.49 8.32 -9.30
C LYS A 44 6.61 7.64 -7.94
N ALA A 45 5.81 8.08 -6.96
CA ALA A 45 5.84 7.49 -5.62
C ALA A 45 5.54 5.99 -5.63
N VAL A 46 4.70 5.54 -6.55
CA VAL A 46 4.36 4.13 -6.72
C VAL A 46 5.08 3.44 -7.89
N CYS A 47 6.10 4.09 -8.47
CA CYS A 47 6.95 3.55 -9.55
C CYS A 47 6.15 3.08 -10.79
N ILE A 48 5.12 3.85 -11.23
CA ILE A 48 4.31 3.52 -12.42
C ILE A 48 4.37 4.63 -13.50
N ASP A 49 5.01 5.74 -13.23
CA ASP A 49 5.05 6.91 -14.10
C ASP A 49 5.57 6.59 -15.51
N ARG A 50 6.62 5.76 -15.61
CA ARG A 50 7.18 5.33 -16.88
C ARG A 50 6.19 4.47 -17.67
N GLU A 51 5.62 3.45 -17.02
CA GLU A 51 4.63 2.56 -17.67
C GLU A 51 3.42 3.34 -18.18
N VAL A 52 2.93 4.30 -17.39
CA VAL A 52 1.82 5.18 -17.79
C VAL A 52 2.24 6.06 -18.98
N SER A 53 3.45 6.60 -19.00
CA SER A 53 3.94 7.41 -20.11
C SER A 53 4.10 6.65 -21.44
N GLU A 54 4.26 5.32 -21.37
CA GLU A 54 4.37 4.42 -22.52
C GLU A 54 3.00 3.94 -23.03
N MET A 55 1.89 4.24 -22.35
CA MET A 55 0.53 3.97 -22.83
C MET A 55 0.19 4.90 -24.01
N GLU A 56 -0.71 4.47 -24.90
CA GLU A 56 -1.07 5.20 -26.13
C GLU A 56 -1.55 6.64 -25.86
N GLU A 57 -2.37 6.83 -24.82
CA GLU A 57 -2.88 8.14 -24.40
C GLU A 57 -2.22 8.63 -23.09
N GLY A 58 -1.11 7.97 -22.66
CA GLY A 58 -0.41 8.33 -21.44
C GLY A 58 -1.32 8.33 -20.20
N GLU A 59 -1.30 9.41 -19.45
CA GLU A 59 -2.11 9.59 -18.25
C GLU A 59 -3.62 9.74 -18.50
N ASP A 60 -4.01 10.01 -19.75
CA ASP A 60 -5.40 10.12 -20.17
C ASP A 60 -5.97 8.78 -20.69
N THR A 61 -5.16 7.71 -20.67
CA THR A 61 -5.58 6.35 -21.03
C THR A 61 -6.74 5.90 -20.15
N LEU A 62 -7.85 5.50 -20.79
CA LEU A 62 -9.01 4.93 -20.09
C LEU A 62 -8.68 3.54 -19.55
N ILE A 63 -8.92 3.34 -18.26
CA ILE A 63 -8.70 2.09 -17.54
C ILE A 63 -9.97 1.62 -16.82
N GLY A 64 -9.91 0.52 -16.12
CA GLY A 64 -11.07 -0.04 -15.43
C GLY A 64 -11.96 -0.88 -16.34
N ASN A 65 -13.24 -1.00 -15.98
CA ASN A 65 -14.16 -1.89 -16.69
C ASN A 65 -14.48 -1.39 -18.10
N GLY A 66 -13.98 -2.08 -19.14
CA GLY A 66 -14.15 -1.67 -20.53
C GLY A 66 -13.04 -0.77 -21.10
N GLY A 67 -12.06 -0.34 -20.28
CA GLY A 67 -10.85 0.34 -20.71
C GLY A 67 -9.69 -0.61 -20.94
N VAL A 68 -8.47 -0.05 -21.00
CA VAL A 68 -7.22 -0.84 -21.04
C VAL A 68 -7.11 -1.70 -19.80
N ARG A 69 -6.84 -2.99 -20.01
CA ARG A 69 -6.67 -3.94 -18.92
C ARG A 69 -5.27 -3.82 -18.32
N LEU A 70 -5.19 -3.29 -17.12
CA LEU A 70 -3.96 -3.25 -16.35
C LEU A 70 -3.60 -4.64 -15.78
N SER A 71 -2.30 -4.89 -15.58
CA SER A 71 -1.86 -6.03 -14.76
C SER A 71 -2.28 -5.81 -13.30
N GLY A 72 -2.29 -6.89 -12.49
CA GLY A 72 -2.60 -6.77 -11.05
C GLY A 72 -1.70 -5.76 -10.34
N GLY A 73 -0.38 -5.79 -10.62
CA GLY A 73 0.57 -4.85 -10.03
C GLY A 73 0.39 -3.40 -10.50
N GLN A 74 -0.01 -3.19 -11.75
CA GLN A 74 -0.35 -1.85 -12.26
C GLN A 74 -1.60 -1.31 -11.58
N ALA A 75 -2.67 -2.12 -11.52
CA ALA A 75 -3.92 -1.74 -10.86
C ALA A 75 -3.70 -1.40 -9.38
N GLN A 76 -2.91 -2.22 -8.68
CA GLN A 76 -2.54 -2.00 -7.28
C GLN A 76 -1.78 -0.68 -7.09
N ARG A 77 -0.81 -0.39 -7.95
CA ARG A 77 -0.05 0.87 -7.88
C ARG A 77 -0.91 2.10 -8.18
N VAL A 78 -1.82 2.03 -9.14
CA VAL A 78 -2.78 3.13 -9.41
C VAL A 78 -3.70 3.37 -8.20
N ALA A 79 -4.23 2.32 -7.59
CA ALA A 79 -5.06 2.43 -6.39
C ALA A 79 -4.27 2.98 -5.19
N LEU A 80 -3.00 2.58 -5.03
CA LEU A 80 -2.11 3.12 -4.00
C LEU A 80 -1.80 4.60 -4.26
N ALA A 81 -1.54 5.01 -5.52
CA ALA A 81 -1.35 6.41 -5.90
C ALA A 81 -2.57 7.27 -5.54
N ARG A 82 -3.79 6.77 -5.81
CA ARG A 82 -5.05 7.40 -5.38
C ARG A 82 -5.09 7.58 -3.86
N THR A 83 -4.77 6.52 -3.11
CA THR A 83 -4.80 6.54 -1.64
C THR A 83 -3.80 7.55 -1.08
N LEU A 84 -2.60 7.65 -1.64
CA LEU A 84 -1.61 8.66 -1.26
C LEU A 84 -2.02 10.08 -1.64
N CYS A 85 -2.64 10.26 -2.83
CA CYS A 85 -3.17 11.54 -3.26
C CYS A 85 -4.21 12.09 -2.28
N HIS A 86 -5.07 11.22 -1.76
CA HIS A 86 -6.15 11.56 -0.83
C HIS A 86 -5.85 11.07 0.60
N LYS A 87 -4.57 11.04 0.99
CA LYS A 87 -4.15 10.59 2.33
C LYS A 87 -4.89 11.33 3.44
N LYS A 88 -5.09 10.64 4.54
CA LYS A 88 -5.75 11.12 5.75
C LYS A 88 -4.80 10.93 6.94
N PRO A 89 -5.13 11.46 8.13
CA PRO A 89 -4.34 11.23 9.34
C PRO A 89 -4.08 9.75 9.66
N LEU A 90 -4.98 8.84 9.27
CA LEU A 90 -4.81 7.40 9.36
C LEU A 90 -4.92 6.79 7.97
N LEU A 91 -3.88 6.07 7.54
CA LEU A 91 -3.90 5.21 6.36
C LEU A 91 -3.93 3.75 6.80
N VAL A 92 -4.86 3.00 6.23
CA VAL A 92 -4.92 1.55 6.38
C VAL A 92 -4.62 0.94 5.01
N LEU A 93 -3.54 0.18 4.92
CA LEU A 93 -3.05 -0.43 3.70
C LEU A 93 -3.09 -1.95 3.87
N ASP A 94 -4.02 -2.61 3.16
CA ASP A 94 -4.24 -4.05 3.25
C ASP A 94 -3.51 -4.75 2.11
N ASP A 95 -2.36 -5.34 2.45
CA ASP A 95 -1.44 -6.03 1.54
C ASP A 95 -1.11 -5.24 0.24
N PRO A 96 -0.68 -3.97 0.37
CA PRO A 96 -0.57 -3.03 -0.74
C PRO A 96 0.50 -3.40 -1.77
N PHE A 97 1.30 -4.42 -1.51
CA PHE A 97 2.47 -4.78 -2.32
C PHE A 97 2.40 -6.22 -2.87
N SER A 98 1.29 -6.95 -2.68
CA SER A 98 1.17 -8.38 -3.00
C SER A 98 1.49 -8.73 -4.46
N ALA A 99 1.19 -7.83 -5.39
CA ALA A 99 1.40 -8.02 -6.82
C ALA A 99 2.70 -7.37 -7.35
N LEU A 100 3.61 -6.93 -6.47
CA LEU A 100 4.87 -6.31 -6.83
C LEU A 100 6.05 -7.27 -6.67
N ASP A 101 7.06 -7.11 -7.53
CA ASP A 101 8.36 -7.70 -7.33
C ASP A 101 9.10 -7.01 -6.17
N LYS A 102 10.05 -7.70 -5.54
CA LYS A 102 10.78 -7.21 -4.35
C LYS A 102 11.51 -5.87 -4.56
N SER A 103 12.03 -5.61 -5.76
CA SER A 103 12.75 -4.36 -6.05
C SER A 103 11.79 -3.18 -6.05
N THR A 104 10.71 -3.30 -6.83
CA THR A 104 9.65 -2.29 -6.91
C THR A 104 8.98 -2.08 -5.55
N GLU A 105 8.71 -3.16 -4.82
CA GLU A 105 8.12 -3.08 -3.48
C GLU A 105 8.96 -2.26 -2.51
N LYS A 106 10.27 -2.51 -2.42
CA LYS A 106 11.19 -1.76 -1.54
C LYS A 106 11.19 -0.27 -1.86
N GLU A 107 11.20 0.08 -3.14
CA GLU A 107 11.18 1.47 -3.59
C GLU A 107 9.84 2.14 -3.27
N VAL A 108 8.73 1.50 -3.61
CA VAL A 108 7.38 2.00 -3.30
C VAL A 108 7.19 2.15 -1.80
N PHE A 109 7.61 1.16 -1.00
CA PHE A 109 7.53 1.23 0.45
C PHE A 109 8.31 2.43 1.03
N ALA A 110 9.54 2.67 0.57
CA ALA A 110 10.34 3.82 0.99
C ALA A 110 9.65 5.15 0.63
N ASN A 111 9.08 5.24 -0.58
CA ASN A 111 8.34 6.41 -1.03
C ASN A 111 7.06 6.65 -0.21
N VAL A 112 6.29 5.60 0.06
CA VAL A 112 5.10 5.66 0.93
C VAL A 112 5.48 6.22 2.30
N ARG A 113 6.52 5.68 2.94
CA ARG A 113 7.00 6.18 4.24
C ARG A 113 7.40 7.66 4.18
N ALA A 114 8.07 8.07 3.13
CA ALA A 114 8.47 9.47 2.95
C ALA A 114 7.28 10.42 2.83
N MET A 115 6.22 9.99 2.12
CA MET A 115 5.02 10.79 1.87
C MET A 115 4.02 10.80 3.03
N THR A 116 4.14 9.86 3.98
CA THR A 116 3.15 9.67 5.06
C THR A 116 3.69 9.98 6.44
N ARG A 117 4.77 10.76 6.54
CA ARG A 117 5.41 11.13 7.83
C ARG A 117 4.48 11.85 8.80
N ASP A 118 3.45 12.50 8.30
CA ASP A 118 2.41 13.24 9.02
C ASP A 118 1.14 12.42 9.28
N SER A 119 1.19 11.10 9.00
CA SER A 119 0.05 10.19 9.13
C SER A 119 0.44 8.95 9.94
N ILE A 120 -0.53 8.34 10.60
CA ILE A 120 -0.39 6.99 11.14
C ILE A 120 -0.65 6.03 9.98
N VAL A 121 0.27 5.10 9.72
CA VAL A 121 0.12 4.06 8.70
C VAL A 121 -0.05 2.72 9.37
N LEU A 122 -1.20 2.09 9.17
CA LEU A 122 -1.45 0.71 9.54
C LEU A 122 -1.26 -0.17 8.29
N LEU A 123 -0.14 -0.88 8.25
CA LEU A 123 0.18 -1.82 7.17
C LEU A 123 -0.21 -3.23 7.61
N LEU A 124 -1.13 -3.86 6.88
CA LEU A 124 -1.39 -5.29 6.98
C LEU A 124 -0.57 -5.96 5.88
N SER A 125 0.32 -6.86 6.26
CA SER A 125 1.17 -7.58 5.31
C SER A 125 1.59 -8.92 5.90
N HIS A 126 1.79 -9.88 5.02
CA HIS A 126 2.43 -11.15 5.34
C HIS A 126 3.92 -11.17 4.98
N ARG A 127 4.46 -10.05 4.47
CA ARG A 127 5.87 -9.90 4.09
C ARG A 127 6.69 -9.32 5.25
N LEU A 128 7.21 -10.22 6.10
CA LEU A 128 7.83 -9.83 7.36
C LEU A 128 9.15 -9.08 7.21
N TYR A 129 9.84 -9.17 6.07
CA TYR A 129 11.11 -8.46 5.85
C TYR A 129 11.00 -6.93 5.86
N LEU A 130 9.77 -6.39 5.77
CA LEU A 130 9.49 -4.97 5.96
C LEU A 130 9.39 -4.58 7.45
N PHE A 131 9.08 -5.54 8.32
CA PHE A 131 8.72 -5.31 9.74
C PHE A 131 9.84 -4.73 10.60
N PRO A 132 11.14 -5.03 10.36
CA PRO A 132 12.23 -4.32 11.06
C PRO A 132 12.22 -2.81 10.90
N GLN A 133 11.52 -2.29 9.89
CA GLN A 133 11.41 -0.86 9.61
C GLN A 133 10.16 -0.22 10.23
N MET A 134 9.29 -0.99 10.90
CA MET A 134 8.07 -0.48 11.54
C MET A 134 8.39 0.05 12.95
N ASP A 135 7.68 1.12 13.34
CA ASP A 135 7.79 1.66 14.69
C ASP A 135 7.21 0.69 15.73
N GLN A 136 6.11 0.01 15.37
CA GLN A 136 5.47 -1.02 16.18
C GLN A 136 4.85 -2.10 15.29
N ILE A 137 4.78 -3.31 15.81
CA ILE A 137 4.14 -4.46 15.19
C ILE A 137 3.03 -4.95 16.11
N ILE A 138 1.88 -5.22 15.54
CA ILE A 138 0.75 -5.87 16.22
C ILE A 138 0.70 -7.32 15.72
N TRP A 139 1.18 -8.24 16.55
CA TRP A 139 1.10 -9.68 16.28
C TRP A 139 -0.19 -10.26 16.85
N MET A 140 -0.97 -10.91 15.99
CA MET A 140 -2.24 -11.52 16.34
C MET A 140 -2.17 -13.02 16.09
N ASP A 141 -2.34 -13.82 17.15
CA ASP A 141 -2.26 -15.28 17.08
C ASP A 141 -3.22 -15.92 18.08
N GLU A 142 -4.01 -16.90 17.65
CA GLU A 142 -4.97 -17.66 18.47
C GLU A 142 -5.84 -16.78 19.41
N GLY A 143 -6.28 -15.63 18.92
CA GLY A 143 -7.11 -14.69 19.68
C GLY A 143 -6.34 -13.86 20.72
N LYS A 144 -5.02 -13.96 20.75
CA LYS A 144 -4.13 -13.12 21.55
C LYS A 144 -3.50 -12.04 20.67
N THR A 145 -3.24 -10.90 21.27
CA THR A 145 -2.56 -9.78 20.60
C THR A 145 -1.32 -9.40 21.40
N THR A 146 -0.18 -9.35 20.73
CA THR A 146 1.08 -8.86 21.30
C THR A 146 1.56 -7.67 20.48
N VAL A 147 1.90 -6.57 21.17
CA VAL A 147 2.41 -5.35 20.54
C VAL A 147 3.84 -5.11 20.99
N GLY A 148 4.70 -4.73 20.05
CA GLY A 148 6.11 -4.43 20.35
C GLY A 148 6.89 -4.05 19.10
N THR A 149 8.17 -3.74 19.28
CA THR A 149 9.11 -3.58 18.18
C THR A 149 9.45 -4.94 17.57
N HIS A 150 10.11 -4.93 16.42
CA HIS A 150 10.62 -6.15 15.79
C HIS A 150 11.49 -6.97 16.75
N GLU A 151 12.45 -6.33 17.40
CA GLU A 151 13.37 -6.97 18.33
C GLU A 151 12.66 -7.55 19.55
N GLU A 152 11.66 -6.85 20.08
CA GLU A 152 10.86 -7.34 21.20
C GLU A 152 10.04 -8.56 20.82
N LEU A 153 9.44 -8.58 19.62
CA LEU A 153 8.65 -9.72 19.17
C LEU A 153 9.53 -10.94 18.86
N LEU A 154 10.72 -10.74 18.28
CA LEU A 154 11.69 -11.83 18.10
C LEU A 154 12.05 -12.54 19.40
N GLN A 155 12.12 -11.80 20.52
CA GLN A 155 12.45 -12.35 21.83
C GLN A 155 11.25 -12.96 22.55
N LYS A 156 10.07 -12.38 22.39
CA LYS A 156 8.87 -12.70 23.20
C LYS A 156 7.90 -13.67 22.51
N VAL A 157 7.91 -13.74 21.18
CA VAL A 157 6.93 -14.48 20.38
C VAL A 157 7.63 -15.48 19.46
N SER A 158 7.71 -16.73 19.92
CA SER A 158 8.39 -17.79 19.16
C SER A 158 7.80 -18.02 17.76
N ALA A 159 6.49 -17.93 17.60
CA ALA A 159 5.82 -18.07 16.32
C ALA A 159 6.24 -16.95 15.33
N TYR A 160 6.35 -15.70 15.80
CA TYR A 160 6.85 -14.59 15.01
C TYR A 160 8.31 -14.81 14.58
N ALA A 161 9.17 -15.20 15.53
CA ALA A 161 10.59 -15.44 15.26
C ALA A 161 10.79 -16.58 14.24
N THR A 162 10.04 -17.67 14.36
CA THR A 162 10.10 -18.80 13.42
C THR A 162 9.68 -18.36 12.03
N LEU A 163 8.54 -17.64 11.91
CA LEU A 163 8.02 -17.19 10.62
C LEU A 163 8.98 -16.20 9.93
N PHE A 164 9.54 -15.27 10.70
CA PHE A 164 10.52 -14.31 10.18
C PHE A 164 11.77 -15.01 9.63
N THR A 165 12.36 -15.93 10.39
CA THR A 165 13.56 -16.67 9.98
C THR A 165 13.28 -17.55 8.75
N THR A 166 12.09 -18.15 8.65
CA THR A 166 11.71 -18.96 7.49
C THR A 166 11.65 -18.10 6.22
N GLN A 167 11.01 -16.93 6.30
CA GLN A 167 10.93 -16.03 5.14
C GLN A 167 12.30 -15.46 4.73
N GLU A 168 13.17 -15.12 5.70
CA GLU A 168 14.55 -14.70 5.38
C GLU A 168 15.35 -15.81 4.69
N GLY A 169 15.15 -17.05 5.08
CA GLY A 169 15.80 -18.21 4.46
C GLY A 169 15.36 -18.42 3.00
N GLU A 170 14.07 -18.29 2.72
CA GLU A 170 13.52 -18.37 1.37
C GLU A 170 14.03 -17.23 0.49
N ASP A 171 14.10 -16.01 1.03
CA ASP A 171 14.59 -14.83 0.34
C ASP A 171 16.06 -14.91 -0.08
N SER A 172 16.88 -15.63 0.67
CA SER A 172 18.31 -15.82 0.38
C SER A 172 18.57 -16.88 -0.70
N HIS A 173 17.60 -17.71 -1.06
CA HIS A 173 17.72 -18.72 -2.12
C HIS A 173 17.23 -18.22 -3.49
N GLU A 174 16.52 -17.08 -3.55
CA GLU A 174 16.02 -16.49 -4.79
C GLU A 174 16.92 -15.35 -5.34
N ALA A 175 18.00 -15.01 -4.66
CA ALA A 175 18.96 -13.97 -5.04
C ALA A 175 20.25 -14.60 -5.62
#